data_654a9f614e087d22aeea05b3d5cff367
#
_entry.id   654a9f614e087d22aeea05b3d5cff367
#
_cell.length_a   1.000
_cell.length_b   1.000
_cell.length_c   1.000
_cell.angle_alpha   90.00
_cell.angle_beta   90.00
_cell.angle_gamma   90.00
#
_symmetry.space_group_name_H-M   'P 1'
#
loop_
_entity.id
_entity.type
_entity.pdbx_description
1 polymer ?
#
loop_
_entity_poly.entity_id
_entity_poly.type
_entity_poly.pdbx_seq_one_letter_code
_entity_poly.pdbx_strand_id
1 'polypeptide(L)' 'MEEIKNILQAEFGTLDELSKMLGVRNTAVYNWMARGQIPLKHLRKLNDLSQGRLTKEMLRPDVFKN' A
#
# COMPACT_ATOMS: atom_id res chain seq x y z
N MET A 1 8.81 3.56 -6.15
CA MET A 1 9.39 4.50 -5.21
C MET A 1 9.57 3.84 -3.87
N GLU A 2 10.72 4.08 -3.29
CA GLU A 2 11.07 3.43 -2.03
C GLU A 2 10.21 3.88 -0.86
N GLU A 3 9.70 5.09 -0.93
CA GLU A 3 8.89 5.62 0.17
C GLU A 3 7.65 4.80 0.45
N ILE A 4 6.93 4.40 -0.60
CA ILE A 4 5.72 3.60 -0.42
C ILE A 4 6.07 2.24 0.17
N LYS A 5 7.14 1.63 -0.31
CA LYS A 5 7.59 0.34 0.22
C LYS A 5 7.93 0.45 1.70
N ASN A 6 8.66 1.49 2.07
CA ASN A 6 9.06 1.70 3.46
C ASN A 6 7.86 1.94 4.35
N ILE A 7 6.89 2.73 3.89
CA ILE A 7 5.68 3.01 4.64
C ILE A 7 4.90 1.71 4.90
N LEU A 8 4.73 0.90 3.86
CA LEU A 8 3.99 -0.34 3.99
C LEU A 8 4.71 -1.35 4.87
N GLN A 9 6.03 -1.46 4.75
CA GLN A 9 6.80 -2.38 5.58
C GLN A 9 6.81 -1.95 7.04
N ALA A 10 6.87 -0.66 7.30
CA ALA A 10 6.82 -0.14 8.66
C ALA A 10 5.47 -0.44 9.32
N GLU A 11 4.40 -0.39 8.52
CA GLU A 11 3.05 -0.59 9.05
C GLU A 11 2.69 -2.08 9.18
N PHE A 12 3.07 -2.90 8.22
CA PHE A 12 2.59 -4.28 8.11
C PHE A 12 3.67 -5.35 8.24
N GLY A 13 4.93 -4.97 8.35
CA GLY A 13 6.03 -5.91 8.41
C GLY A 13 6.58 -6.21 7.04
N THR A 14 6.27 -7.38 6.49
CA THR A 14 6.77 -7.75 5.16
C THR A 14 5.69 -7.56 4.10
N LEU A 15 6.13 -7.44 2.85
CA LEU A 15 5.18 -7.33 1.73
C LEU A 15 4.40 -8.63 1.55
N ASP A 16 5.00 -9.76 1.90
CA ASP A 16 4.28 -11.04 1.84
C ASP A 16 3.13 -11.07 2.84
N GLU A 17 3.34 -10.55 4.04
CA GLU A 17 2.27 -10.48 5.01
C GLU A 17 1.17 -9.51 4.57
N LEU A 18 1.56 -8.40 3.97
CA LEU A 18 0.60 -7.45 3.42
C LEU A 18 -0.26 -8.11 2.34
N SER A 19 0.36 -8.91 1.46
CA SER A 19 -0.39 -9.60 0.41
C SER A 19 -1.44 -10.53 0.99
N LYS A 20 -1.11 -11.22 2.08
CA LYS A 20 -2.06 -12.09 2.76
C LYS A 20 -3.22 -11.31 3.36
N MET A 21 -2.93 -10.18 3.98
CA MET A 21 -3.98 -9.35 4.57
C MET A 21 -4.91 -8.78 3.51
N LEU A 22 -4.39 -8.46 2.34
CA LEU A 22 -5.20 -7.93 1.24
C LEU A 22 -5.89 -9.00 0.43
N GLY A 23 -5.47 -10.26 0.60
CA GLY A 23 -6.05 -11.35 -0.18
C GLY A 23 -5.60 -11.36 -1.62
N VAL A 24 -4.39 -10.86 -1.90
CA VAL A 24 -3.81 -10.85 -3.24
C VAL A 24 -2.51 -11.64 -3.25
N ARG A 25 -2.00 -11.92 -4.45
CA ARG A 25 -0.72 -12.61 -4.57
C ARG A 25 0.42 -11.66 -4.25
N ASN A 26 1.51 -12.20 -3.70
CA ASN A 26 2.65 -11.37 -3.37
C ASN A 26 3.25 -10.72 -4.62
N THR A 27 3.16 -11.39 -5.79
CA THR A 27 3.64 -10.79 -7.04
C THR A 27 2.90 -9.51 -7.38
N ALA A 28 1.61 -9.43 -7.05
CA ALA A 28 0.85 -8.20 -7.28
C ALA A 28 1.42 -7.06 -6.46
N VAL A 29 1.70 -7.31 -5.17
CA VAL A 29 2.25 -6.28 -4.29
C VAL A 29 3.63 -5.84 -4.78
N TYR A 30 4.48 -6.78 -5.16
CA TYR A 30 5.81 -6.44 -5.68
C TYR A 30 5.72 -5.60 -6.96
N ASN A 31 4.74 -5.90 -7.84
CA ASN A 31 4.52 -5.10 -9.03
C ASN A 31 4.11 -3.67 -8.69
N TRP A 32 3.25 -3.51 -7.67
CA TRP A 32 2.86 -2.17 -7.24
C TRP A 32 4.09 -1.38 -6.76
N MET A 33 4.97 -2.04 -6.01
CA MET A 33 6.18 -1.39 -5.51
C MET A 33 7.11 -1.01 -6.66
N ALA A 34 7.27 -1.89 -7.65
CA ALA A 34 8.11 -1.62 -8.81
C ALA A 34 7.62 -0.42 -9.61
N ARG A 35 6.30 -0.25 -9.70
CA ARG A 35 5.69 0.86 -10.42
C ARG A 35 5.53 2.11 -9.56
N GLY A 36 5.67 1.97 -8.24
CA GLY A 36 5.41 3.05 -7.32
C GLY A 36 3.94 3.45 -7.26
N GLN A 37 3.04 2.52 -7.60
CA GLN A 37 1.61 2.79 -7.65
C GLN A 37 0.82 1.63 -7.04
N ILE A 38 -0.08 1.98 -6.13
CA ILE A 38 -1.03 1.03 -5.55
C ILE A 38 -2.37 1.25 -6.24
N PRO A 39 -3.05 0.18 -6.70
CA PRO A 39 -4.37 0.34 -7.31
C PRO A 39 -5.34 1.05 -6.37
N LEU A 40 -6.13 1.95 -6.91
CA LEU A 40 -7.05 2.76 -6.11
C LEU A 40 -8.04 1.91 -5.32
N LYS A 41 -8.43 0.77 -5.86
CA LYS A 41 -9.39 -0.11 -5.21
C LYS A 41 -8.91 -0.68 -3.88
N HIS A 42 -7.60 -0.67 -3.63
CA HIS A 42 -7.04 -1.20 -2.40
C HIS A 42 -6.77 -0.13 -1.34
N LEU A 43 -6.96 1.14 -1.66
CA LEU A 43 -6.63 2.22 -0.72
C LEU A 43 -7.49 2.18 0.53
N ARG A 44 -8.79 1.94 0.35
CA ARG A 44 -9.70 1.89 1.49
C ARG A 44 -9.34 0.74 2.42
N LYS A 45 -9.02 -0.42 1.85
CA LYS A 45 -8.64 -1.58 2.66
C LYS A 45 -7.37 -1.31 3.46
N LEU A 46 -6.39 -0.67 2.83
CA LEU A 46 -5.16 -0.32 3.51
C LEU A 46 -5.40 0.69 4.63
N ASN A 47 -6.27 1.66 4.39
CA ASN A 47 -6.65 2.61 5.42
C ASN A 47 -7.31 1.89 6.60
N ASP A 48 -8.22 0.97 6.31
CA ASP A 48 -8.92 0.23 7.35
C ASP A 48 -7.96 -0.67 8.14
N LEU A 49 -7.06 -1.38 7.44
CA LEU A 49 -6.10 -2.27 8.09
C LEU A 49 -5.12 -1.52 8.97
N SER A 50 -4.80 -0.29 8.62
CA SER A 50 -3.87 0.54 9.39
C SER A 50 -4.59 1.40 10.42
N GLN A 51 -5.89 1.22 10.58
CA GLN A 51 -6.71 2.00 11.51
C GLN A 51 -6.62 3.50 11.23
N GLY A 52 -6.61 3.84 9.95
CA GLY A 52 -6.60 5.23 9.52
C GLY A 52 -5.22 5.87 9.40
N ARG A 53 -4.16 5.15 9.75
CA ARG A 53 -2.80 5.72 9.67
C ARG A 53 -2.31 5.89 8.24
N LEU A 54 -2.71 5.00 7.33
CA LEU A 54 -2.34 5.12 5.93
C LEU A 54 -3.47 5.78 5.16
N THR A 55 -3.29 7.03 4.80
CA THR A 55 -4.29 7.79 4.07
C THR A 55 -4.09 7.64 2.57
N LYS A 56 -5.14 7.91 1.82
CA LYS A 56 -5.05 7.87 0.36
C LYS A 56 -4.04 8.88 -0.17
N GLU A 57 -3.90 10.02 0.50
CA GLU A 57 -2.93 11.04 0.11
C GLU A 57 -1.50 10.54 0.27
N MET A 58 -1.25 9.74 1.30
CA MET A 58 0.07 9.14 1.52
C MET A 58 0.38 8.07 0.48
N LEU A 59 -0.63 7.28 0.10
CA LEU A 59 -0.44 6.13 -0.76
C LEU A 59 -0.48 6.48 -2.25
N ARG A 60 -1.26 7.48 -2.62
CA ARG A 60 -1.37 7.92 -4.02
C ARG A 60 -1.36 9.44 -4.10
N PRO A 61 -0.22 10.06 -3.77
CA PRO A 61 -0.12 11.53 -3.83
C PRO A 61 -0.23 12.08 -5.25
N ASP A 62 -0.02 11.23 -6.25
CA ASP A 62 -0.19 11.62 -7.65
C ASP A 62 -1.65 11.88 -8.00
N VAL A 63 -2.58 11.24 -7.29
CA VAL A 63 -4.02 11.35 -7.52
C VAL A 63 -4.69 12.25 -6.49
N PHE A 64 -4.33 12.08 -5.22
CA PHE A 64 -4.96 12.79 -4.11
C PHE A 64 -4.00 13.82 -3.52
N LYS A 65 -3.93 14.96 -4.17
CA LYS A 65 -3.09 16.05 -3.69
C LYS A 65 -3.87 16.94 -2.72
N ASN A 66 -3.16 17.45 -1.74
CA ASN A 66 -3.71 18.49 -0.88
C ASN A 66 -3.53 19.86 -1.51
#